data_fb738ca508d121f3ac602d323f1f2e13
#
_entry.id   fb738ca508d121f3ac602d323f1f2e13
#
_cell.length_a   1.000
_cell.length_b   1.000
_cell.length_c   1.000
_cell.angle_alpha   90.00
_cell.angle_beta   90.00
_cell.angle_gamma   90.00
#
_symmetry.space_group_name_H-M   'P 1'
#
loop_
_entity.id
_entity.type
_entity.pdbx_description
1 polymer ?
#
loop_
_entity_poly.entity_id
_entity_poly.type
_entity_poly.pdbx_seq_one_letter_code
_entity_poly.pdbx_strand_id
1 'polypeptide(L)'
;MERKHFLHTLAHVAAAPTIFSSLAFNKLDFSNNSFLSNTIEEGRIIVIIRMNGGNDGLNTVIPLDQMSALSNARPHVILPENKIVSLGSNDVGLHPALSDFKTLFNEDRLKIIQNVGYPNPDFSHFRSTDIWQSASDSNEYFNSGWMAR
;
A
#
# COMPACT_ATOMS: atom_id res chain seq x y z
N MET A 1 -8.77 17.21 -30.43
CA MET A 1 -7.73 16.19 -30.65
C MET A 1 -8.39 14.95 -31.25
N GLU A 2 -8.10 14.64 -32.52
CA GLU A 2 -8.80 13.56 -33.23
C GLU A 2 -8.35 12.19 -32.70
N ARG A 3 -9.30 11.23 -32.57
CA ARG A 3 -9.07 9.87 -32.06
C ARG A 3 -7.92 9.15 -32.78
N LYS A 4 -7.69 9.44 -34.04
CA LYS A 4 -6.58 8.86 -34.84
C LYS A 4 -5.20 9.30 -34.33
N HIS A 5 -5.04 10.56 -33.92
CA HIS A 5 -3.79 11.07 -33.37
C HIS A 5 -3.46 10.43 -32.02
N PHE A 6 -4.47 10.21 -31.16
CA PHE A 6 -4.30 9.53 -29.88
C PHE A 6 -3.81 8.09 -30.07
N LEU A 7 -4.42 7.34 -30.97
CA LEU A 7 -4.02 5.95 -31.26
C LEU A 7 -2.63 5.83 -31.91
N HIS A 8 -2.25 6.78 -32.76
CA HIS A 8 -0.89 6.83 -33.30
C HIS A 8 0.16 7.12 -32.23
N THR A 9 -0.13 8.02 -31.31
CA THR A 9 0.77 8.34 -30.18
C THR A 9 0.92 7.15 -29.25
N LEU A 10 -0.16 6.40 -28.98
CA LEU A 10 -0.12 5.18 -28.18
C LEU A 10 0.70 4.06 -28.84
N ALA A 11 0.59 3.92 -30.17
CA ALA A 11 1.38 2.91 -30.90
C ALA A 11 2.89 3.19 -30.88
N HIS A 12 3.30 4.46 -30.84
CA HIS A 12 4.71 4.84 -30.72
C HIS A 12 5.26 4.69 -29.27
N VAL A 13 4.40 4.84 -28.26
CA VAL A 13 4.76 4.59 -26.87
C VAL A 13 4.87 3.09 -26.58
N ALA A 14 4.09 2.25 -27.24
CA ALA A 14 4.16 0.79 -27.08
C ALA A 14 5.43 0.15 -27.68
N ALA A 15 6.10 0.81 -28.63
CA ALA A 15 7.36 0.35 -29.21
C ALA A 15 8.62 0.80 -28.43
N ALA A 16 8.46 1.68 -27.43
CA ALA A 16 9.56 2.21 -26.63
C ALA A 16 10.01 1.33 -25.42
N PRO A 17 9.28 0.29 -24.94
CA PRO A 17 9.70 -0.45 -23.76
C PRO A 17 10.99 -1.22 -23.91
N THR A 18 11.36 -1.62 -25.12
CA THR A 18 12.54 -2.48 -25.34
C THR A 18 13.87 -1.73 -25.32
N ILE A 19 13.86 -0.40 -25.56
CA ILE A 19 15.09 0.42 -25.54
C ILE A 19 15.29 1.05 -24.15
N PHE A 20 14.21 1.34 -23.42
CA PHE A 20 14.29 1.90 -22.09
C PHE A 20 14.66 0.88 -21.00
N SER A 21 14.33 -0.40 -21.19
CA SER A 21 14.66 -1.44 -20.21
C SER A 21 16.16 -1.68 -20.06
N SER A 22 16.94 -1.53 -21.13
CA SER A 22 18.38 -1.79 -21.07
C SER A 22 19.21 -0.61 -20.55
N LEU A 23 18.69 0.62 -20.63
CA LEU A 23 19.43 1.83 -20.19
C LEU A 23 19.07 2.33 -18.80
N ALA A 24 17.82 2.09 -18.35
CA ALA A 24 17.34 2.56 -17.04
C ALA A 24 17.68 1.58 -15.90
N PHE A 25 17.71 0.27 -16.17
CA PHE A 25 18.00 -0.71 -15.13
C PHE A 25 19.48 -0.82 -14.77
N ASN A 26 20.40 -0.42 -15.64
CA ASN A 26 21.84 -0.49 -15.36
C ASN A 26 22.38 0.63 -14.44
N LYS A 27 21.53 1.57 -14.01
CA LYS A 27 21.93 2.64 -13.09
C LYS A 27 21.22 2.64 -11.74
N LEU A 28 20.30 1.68 -11.52
CA LEU A 28 19.74 1.47 -10.17
C LEU A 28 20.75 0.61 -9.42
N ASP A 29 21.61 1.25 -8.67
CA ASP A 29 22.56 0.59 -7.80
C ASP A 29 21.81 0.01 -6.59
N PHE A 30 21.26 -1.20 -6.78
CA PHE A 30 20.56 -1.94 -5.73
C PHE A 30 21.49 -2.52 -4.67
N SER A 31 22.80 -2.33 -4.82
CA SER A 31 23.83 -2.96 -3.99
C SER A 31 23.80 -2.54 -2.52
N ASN A 32 23.22 -1.37 -2.21
CA ASN A 32 23.15 -0.86 -0.85
C ASN A 32 21.83 -1.12 -0.13
N ASN A 33 20.85 -1.73 -0.79
CA ASN A 33 19.55 -2.02 -0.20
C ASN A 33 19.47 -3.53 0.12
N SER A 34 19.98 -3.92 1.28
CA SER A 34 20.11 -5.33 1.69
C SER A 34 18.79 -6.12 1.62
N PHE A 35 17.66 -5.45 1.79
CA PHE A 35 16.34 -6.08 1.71
C PHE A 35 15.99 -6.47 0.27
N LEU A 36 16.23 -5.55 -0.69
CA LEU A 36 15.92 -5.81 -2.11
C LEU A 36 16.95 -6.72 -2.77
N SER A 37 18.24 -6.59 -2.40
CA SER A 37 19.30 -7.44 -2.96
C SER A 37 19.07 -8.92 -2.60
N ASN A 38 18.75 -9.22 -1.35
CA ASN A 38 18.45 -10.59 -0.94
C ASN A 38 17.21 -11.15 -1.65
N THR A 39 16.21 -10.30 -1.92
CA THR A 39 14.98 -10.73 -2.62
C THR A 39 15.26 -11.04 -4.10
N ILE A 40 16.15 -10.28 -4.74
CA ILE A 40 16.53 -10.49 -6.16
C ILE A 40 17.36 -11.76 -6.32
N GLU A 41 18.32 -12.00 -5.43
CA GLU A 41 19.16 -13.20 -5.45
C GLU A 41 18.34 -14.49 -5.27
N GLU A 42 17.27 -14.45 -4.48
CA GLU A 42 16.36 -15.57 -4.25
C GLU A 42 15.24 -15.68 -5.31
N GLY A 43 15.21 -14.80 -6.31
CA GLY A 43 14.16 -14.78 -7.35
C GLY A 43 12.76 -14.41 -6.81
N ARG A 44 12.67 -13.79 -5.65
CA ARG A 44 11.41 -13.36 -5.05
C ARG A 44 10.91 -12.06 -5.70
N ILE A 45 9.60 -11.95 -5.85
CA ILE A 45 8.93 -10.77 -6.40
C ILE A 45 8.15 -10.11 -5.28
N ILE A 46 8.35 -8.80 -5.10
CA ILE A 46 7.55 -7.97 -4.18
C ILE A 46 6.51 -7.23 -4.99
N VAL A 47 5.25 -7.39 -4.60
CA VAL A 47 4.13 -6.63 -5.18
C VAL A 47 3.59 -5.70 -4.10
N ILE A 48 3.62 -4.39 -4.34
CA ILE A 48 3.08 -3.39 -3.43
C ILE A 48 1.74 -2.89 -3.99
N ILE A 49 0.68 -3.08 -3.22
CA ILE A 49 -0.65 -2.58 -3.54
C ILE A 49 -0.97 -1.44 -2.57
N ARG A 50 -0.93 -0.22 -3.09
CA ARG A 50 -1.31 0.96 -2.33
C ARG A 50 -2.77 1.33 -2.63
N MET A 51 -3.61 1.34 -1.61
CA MET A 51 -4.97 1.86 -1.72
C MET A 51 -4.92 3.38 -1.58
N ASN A 52 -5.14 4.08 -2.70
CA ASN A 52 -5.03 5.53 -2.78
C ASN A 52 -6.40 6.18 -2.60
N GLY A 53 -6.45 7.19 -1.73
CA GLY A 53 -7.57 8.10 -1.57
C GLY A 53 -8.93 7.44 -1.28
N GLY A 54 -9.43 7.53 -0.08
CA GLY A 54 -10.78 7.12 0.27
C GLY A 54 -10.93 5.69 0.81
N ASN A 55 -9.84 4.95 1.02
CA ASN A 55 -9.95 3.71 1.81
C ASN A 55 -10.20 4.04 3.28
N ASP A 56 -11.26 3.45 3.84
CA ASP A 56 -11.52 3.49 5.26
C ASP A 56 -10.73 2.37 5.97
N GLY A 57 -9.54 2.71 6.45
CA GLY A 57 -8.63 1.76 7.10
C GLY A 57 -9.26 1.08 8.31
N LEU A 58 -10.05 1.82 9.11
CA LEU A 58 -10.70 1.32 10.30
C LEU A 58 -11.91 0.38 10.02
N ASN A 59 -12.43 0.40 8.81
CA ASN A 59 -13.40 -0.60 8.34
C ASN A 59 -12.77 -1.69 7.45
N THR A 60 -11.54 -1.51 7.03
CA THR A 60 -10.77 -2.52 6.29
C THR A 60 -10.16 -3.54 7.25
N VAL A 61 -9.43 -3.05 8.24
CA VAL A 61 -8.85 -3.80 9.36
C VAL A 61 -9.37 -3.18 10.66
N ILE A 62 -10.26 -3.88 11.33
CA ILE A 62 -11.06 -3.35 12.42
C ILE A 62 -10.43 -3.73 13.75
N PRO A 63 -10.02 -2.76 14.59
CA PRO A 63 -9.52 -3.03 15.94
C PRO A 63 -10.71 -3.38 16.85
N LEU A 64 -10.91 -4.66 17.11
CA LEU A 64 -12.03 -5.17 17.89
C LEU A 64 -11.92 -4.79 19.38
N ASP A 65 -10.74 -4.67 19.89
CA ASP A 65 -10.43 -4.18 21.23
C ASP A 65 -10.84 -2.72 21.44
N GLN A 66 -11.01 -1.96 20.36
CA GLN A 66 -11.40 -0.54 20.37
C GLN A 66 -12.83 -0.29 19.87
N MET A 67 -13.67 -1.31 19.75
CA MET A 67 -15.03 -1.20 19.20
C MET A 67 -15.91 -0.16 19.92
N SER A 68 -15.79 -0.05 21.21
CA SER A 68 -16.55 0.96 21.98
C SER A 68 -16.13 2.39 21.57
N ALA A 69 -14.84 2.65 21.47
CA ALA A 69 -14.31 3.96 21.03
C ALA A 69 -14.70 4.25 19.57
N LEU A 70 -14.62 3.26 18.69
CA LEU A 70 -15.02 3.38 17.29
C LEU A 70 -16.51 3.67 17.15
N SER A 71 -17.37 2.96 17.90
CA SER A 71 -18.82 3.17 17.87
C SER A 71 -19.20 4.58 18.34
N ASN A 72 -18.50 5.11 19.34
CA ASN A 72 -18.72 6.46 19.83
C ASN A 72 -18.24 7.54 18.84
N ALA A 73 -17.07 7.33 18.24
CA ALA A 73 -16.48 8.31 17.32
C ALA A 73 -17.12 8.25 15.91
N ARG A 74 -17.62 7.09 15.49
CA ARG A 74 -18.05 6.81 14.11
C ARG A 74 -19.38 6.03 14.02
N PRO A 75 -20.46 6.47 14.73
CA PRO A 75 -21.69 5.69 14.90
C PRO A 75 -22.42 5.35 13.58
N HIS A 76 -22.21 6.16 12.54
CA HIS A 76 -22.93 6.02 11.26
C HIS A 76 -22.18 5.26 10.16
N VAL A 77 -20.89 4.96 10.39
CA VAL A 77 -20.02 4.36 9.35
C VAL A 77 -19.33 3.08 9.80
N ILE A 78 -19.43 2.73 11.09
CA ILE A 78 -18.85 1.50 11.60
C ILE A 78 -19.65 0.28 11.15
N LEU A 79 -18.92 -0.80 10.82
CA LEU A 79 -19.56 -2.08 10.51
C LEU A 79 -20.17 -2.70 11.77
N PRO A 80 -21.39 -3.29 11.68
CA PRO A 80 -21.93 -4.11 12.74
C PRO A 80 -21.03 -5.30 13.07
N GLU A 81 -20.81 -5.59 14.36
CA GLU A 81 -19.93 -6.67 14.82
C GLU A 81 -20.25 -8.04 14.20
N ASN A 82 -21.53 -8.33 14.00
CA ASN A 82 -21.99 -9.59 13.41
C ASN A 82 -21.61 -9.74 11.93
N LYS A 83 -21.13 -8.70 11.27
CA LYS A 83 -20.64 -8.75 9.88
C LYS A 83 -19.10 -8.79 9.79
N ILE A 84 -18.41 -8.57 10.89
CA ILE A 84 -16.96 -8.54 10.90
C ILE A 84 -16.41 -9.97 10.81
N VAL A 85 -15.42 -10.17 9.96
CA VAL A 85 -14.68 -11.44 9.87
C VAL A 85 -13.63 -11.48 10.97
N SER A 86 -13.91 -12.17 12.08
CA SER A 86 -12.94 -12.35 13.15
C SER A 86 -11.80 -13.27 12.73
N LEU A 87 -10.58 -12.90 13.11
CA LEU A 87 -9.35 -13.66 12.83
C LEU A 87 -8.98 -14.65 13.95
N GLY A 88 -9.89 -14.85 14.92
CA GLY A 88 -9.64 -15.77 16.03
C GLY A 88 -8.91 -15.17 17.23
N SER A 89 -8.26 -14.00 17.08
CA SER A 89 -7.89 -13.14 18.18
C SER A 89 -9.03 -12.15 18.46
N ASN A 90 -9.22 -11.75 19.71
CA ASN A 90 -10.25 -10.77 20.07
C ASN A 90 -9.86 -9.33 19.69
N ASP A 91 -8.71 -9.14 19.05
CA ASP A 91 -8.13 -7.81 18.86
C ASP A 91 -8.38 -7.24 17.46
N VAL A 92 -8.50 -8.12 16.44
CA VAL A 92 -8.56 -7.71 15.04
C VAL A 92 -9.63 -8.46 14.25
N GLY A 93 -10.39 -7.72 13.47
CA GLY A 93 -11.31 -8.25 12.46
C GLY A 93 -11.06 -7.65 11.08
N LEU A 94 -11.61 -8.27 10.07
CA LEU A 94 -11.53 -7.82 8.68
C LEU A 94 -12.90 -7.44 8.15
N HIS A 95 -12.91 -6.53 7.18
CA HIS A 95 -14.12 -6.27 6.38
C HIS A 95 -14.62 -7.56 5.71
N PRO A 96 -15.93 -7.78 5.58
CA PRO A 96 -16.49 -9.00 4.96
C PRO A 96 -15.96 -9.29 3.55
N ALA A 97 -15.66 -8.26 2.76
CA ALA A 97 -15.06 -8.40 1.44
C ALA A 97 -13.62 -9.00 1.45
N LEU A 98 -13.00 -9.07 2.62
CA LEU A 98 -11.68 -9.64 2.81
C LEU A 98 -11.73 -11.03 3.50
N SER A 99 -12.86 -11.73 3.41
CA SER A 99 -13.04 -13.05 4.03
C SER A 99 -11.96 -14.06 3.65
N ASP A 100 -11.51 -14.03 2.41
CA ASP A 100 -10.47 -14.95 1.92
C ASP A 100 -9.10 -14.73 2.60
N PHE A 101 -8.82 -13.51 3.07
CA PHE A 101 -7.60 -13.23 3.84
C PHE A 101 -7.56 -13.95 5.19
N LYS A 102 -8.71 -14.36 5.73
CA LYS A 102 -8.75 -15.17 6.95
C LYS A 102 -8.05 -16.52 6.76
N THR A 103 -8.19 -17.13 5.61
CA THR A 103 -7.48 -18.38 5.30
C THR A 103 -5.98 -18.16 5.30
N LEU A 104 -5.51 -17.11 4.60
CA LEU A 104 -4.09 -16.76 4.58
C LEU A 104 -3.54 -16.43 5.98
N PHE A 105 -4.35 -15.77 6.82
CA PHE A 105 -3.97 -15.47 8.19
C PHE A 105 -3.81 -16.73 9.03
N ASN A 106 -4.75 -17.67 8.93
CA ASN A 106 -4.72 -18.95 9.66
C ASN A 106 -3.56 -19.86 9.19
N GLU A 107 -3.09 -19.69 7.96
CA GLU A 107 -1.94 -20.39 7.38
C GLU A 107 -0.60 -19.68 7.64
N ASP A 108 -0.54 -18.67 8.51
CA ASP A 108 0.63 -17.80 8.75
C ASP A 108 1.23 -17.13 7.51
N ARG A 109 0.43 -16.98 6.45
CA ARG A 109 0.80 -16.35 5.17
C ARG A 109 0.41 -14.88 5.07
N LEU A 110 -0.32 -14.38 6.06
CA LEU A 110 -0.70 -12.98 6.19
C LEU A 110 -0.26 -12.45 7.56
N LYS A 111 0.37 -11.28 7.56
CA LYS A 111 0.64 -10.51 8.78
C LYS A 111 -0.05 -9.17 8.68
N ILE A 112 -0.64 -8.72 9.79
CA ILE A 112 -1.33 -7.43 9.89
C ILE A 112 -0.51 -6.54 10.81
N ILE A 113 -0.22 -5.34 10.34
CA ILE A 113 0.49 -4.32 11.09
C ILE A 113 -0.46 -3.13 11.27
N GLN A 114 -0.76 -2.81 12.51
CA GLN A 114 -1.59 -1.67 12.88
C GLN A 114 -0.74 -0.54 13.46
N ASN A 115 -1.37 0.61 13.71
CA ASN A 115 -0.72 1.80 14.28
C ASN A 115 0.47 2.32 13.46
N VAL A 116 0.43 2.09 12.15
CA VAL A 116 1.43 2.64 11.23
C VAL A 116 1.10 4.09 10.94
N GLY A 117 2.01 4.97 11.25
CA GLY A 117 1.84 6.41 11.05
C GLY A 117 3.19 7.13 11.17
N TYR A 118 3.14 8.45 11.16
CA TYR A 118 4.31 9.30 11.31
C TYR A 118 3.97 10.52 12.17
N PRO A 119 4.97 11.14 12.84
CA PRO A 119 4.76 12.34 13.65
C PRO A 119 4.26 13.51 12.81
N ASN A 120 3.41 14.37 13.41
CA ASN A 120 2.86 15.56 12.78
C ASN A 120 2.23 15.28 11.39
N PRO A 121 1.19 14.43 11.31
CA PRO A 121 0.63 13.98 10.05
C PRO A 121 0.07 15.14 9.23
N ASP A 122 0.34 15.14 7.94
CA ASP A 122 -0.30 16.03 6.98
C ASP A 122 -1.56 15.35 6.45
N PHE A 123 -2.70 16.05 6.49
CA PHE A 123 -3.99 15.53 6.04
C PHE A 123 -4.23 15.72 4.54
N SER A 124 -3.28 16.30 3.81
CA SER A 124 -3.32 16.34 2.34
C SER A 124 -3.04 14.94 1.77
N HIS A 125 -3.95 14.44 0.95
CA HIS A 125 -3.75 13.15 0.26
C HIS A 125 -2.47 13.12 -0.58
N PHE A 126 -2.11 14.24 -1.19
CA PHE A 126 -0.90 14.35 -2.00
C PHE A 126 0.35 14.27 -1.13
N ARG A 127 0.39 15.06 -0.06
CA ARG A 127 1.55 15.08 0.84
C ARG A 127 1.72 13.75 1.59
N SER A 128 0.64 13.19 2.09
CA SER A 128 0.68 11.87 2.75
C SER A 128 1.17 10.77 1.81
N THR A 129 0.79 10.84 0.53
CA THR A 129 1.28 9.92 -0.51
C THR A 129 2.78 10.08 -0.73
N ASP A 130 3.26 11.31 -0.83
CA ASP A 130 4.67 11.63 -1.03
C ASP A 130 5.51 11.15 0.16
N ILE A 131 5.07 11.43 1.39
CA ILE A 131 5.72 10.94 2.62
C ILE A 131 5.77 9.40 2.63
N TRP A 132 4.68 8.73 2.28
CA TRP A 132 4.63 7.28 2.25
C TRP A 132 5.60 6.70 1.21
N GLN A 133 5.72 7.31 0.04
CA GLN A 133 6.62 6.86 -1.03
C GLN A 133 8.09 7.16 -0.76
N SER A 134 8.35 8.27 -0.11
CA SER A 134 9.72 8.71 0.18
C SER A 134 10.23 8.23 1.55
N ALA A 135 9.35 7.82 2.46
CA ALA A 135 9.64 7.61 3.87
C ALA A 135 10.38 8.81 4.49
N SER A 136 9.94 10.02 4.12
CA SER A 136 10.43 11.26 4.72
C SER A 136 9.64 11.61 5.98
N ASP A 137 10.21 12.45 6.83
CA ASP A 137 9.42 13.14 7.85
C ASP A 137 8.44 14.13 7.21
N SER A 138 7.44 14.56 7.97
CA SER A 138 6.37 15.43 7.46
C SER A 138 6.86 16.80 6.97
N ASN A 139 7.97 17.28 7.51
CA ASN A 139 8.63 18.55 7.18
C ASN A 139 9.77 18.42 6.17
N GLU A 140 10.05 17.22 5.69
CA GLU A 140 11.14 16.94 4.75
C GLU A 140 10.59 16.51 3.38
N TYR A 141 11.32 16.85 2.31
CA TYR A 141 10.96 16.50 0.94
C TYR A 141 12.15 15.80 0.27
N PHE A 142 11.95 14.54 -0.12
CA PHE A 142 12.94 13.76 -0.84
C PHE A 142 12.53 13.55 -2.30
N ASN A 143 13.53 13.57 -3.18
CA ASN A 143 13.33 13.33 -4.61
C ASN A 143 13.47 11.85 -4.99
N SER A 144 13.66 10.96 -4.01
CA SER A 144 13.78 9.51 -4.22
C SER A 144 12.87 8.74 -3.29
N GLY A 145 12.32 7.64 -3.78
CA GLY A 145 11.51 6.73 -2.98
C GLY A 145 12.37 5.90 -2.01
N TRP A 146 11.77 5.43 -0.91
CA TRP A 146 12.48 4.61 0.09
C TRP A 146 12.99 3.28 -0.47
N MET A 147 12.36 2.75 -1.53
CA MET A 147 12.85 1.54 -2.21
C MET A 147 14.08 1.76 -3.09
N ALA A 148 14.41 3.02 -3.40
CA ALA A 148 15.54 3.36 -4.26
C ALA A 148 16.74 3.93 -3.49
N ARG A 149 16.64 3.98 -2.15
CA ARG A 149 17.70 4.48 -1.26
C ARG A 149 18.41 3.36 -0.54
#